data_1e7282d951c76ca06a3497e5a78a1226
#
_entry.id   1e7282d951c76ca06a3497e5a78a1226
#
_cell.length_a   1.000
_cell.length_b   1.000
_cell.length_c   1.000
_cell.angle_alpha   90.00
_cell.angle_beta   90.00
_cell.angle_gamma   90.00
#
_symmetry.space_group_name_H-M   'P 1'
#
loop_
_entity.id
_entity.type
_entity.pdbx_description
1 polymer ?
#
loop_
_entity_poly.entity_id
_entity_poly.type
_entity_poly.pdbx_seq_one_letter_code
_entity_poly.pdbx_strand_id
1 'polypeptide(L)' 'MKPIDLLKIEFGSLKDLAEKLEITPNAVYVWGANKVPMKYLSKIEQLSELRLTREQLRPDLFQKD' A
#
# COMPACT_ATOMS: atom_id res chain seq x y z
N MET A 1 1.86 -0.37 13.43
CA MET A 1 2.45 -1.08 12.27
C MET A 1 2.51 -0.13 11.08
N LYS A 2 3.62 -0.14 10.39
CA LYS A 2 3.79 0.74 9.22
C LYS A 2 2.95 0.26 8.05
N PRO A 3 2.50 1.16 7.18
CA PRO A 3 1.73 0.75 6.00
C PRO A 3 2.43 -0.30 5.15
N ILE A 4 3.78 -0.20 5.02
CA ILE A 4 4.52 -1.17 4.22
C ILE A 4 4.41 -2.59 4.79
N ASP A 5 4.32 -2.71 6.11
CA ASP A 5 4.15 -4.01 6.77
C ASP A 5 2.76 -4.58 6.50
N LEU A 6 1.75 -3.71 6.50
CA LEU A 6 0.39 -4.13 6.17
C LEU A 6 0.31 -4.67 4.75
N LEU A 7 1.02 -4.02 3.83
CA LEU A 7 1.05 -4.46 2.43
C LEU A 7 1.73 -5.82 2.30
N LYS A 8 2.82 -6.06 3.04
CA LYS A 8 3.50 -7.36 3.02
C LYS A 8 2.58 -8.47 3.52
N ILE A 9 1.85 -8.20 4.60
CA ILE A 9 0.94 -9.18 5.17
C ILE A 9 -0.20 -9.49 4.21
N GLU A 10 -0.79 -8.47 3.62
CA GLU A 10 -1.94 -8.65 2.75
C GLU A 10 -1.59 -9.36 1.44
N PHE A 11 -0.47 -9.00 0.83
CA PHE A 11 -0.12 -9.49 -0.51
C PHE A 11 0.98 -10.54 -0.52
N GLY A 12 1.51 -10.89 0.64
CA GLY A 12 2.55 -11.91 0.77
C GLY A 12 3.95 -11.36 0.62
N SER A 13 4.18 -10.47 -0.34
CA SER A 13 5.47 -9.80 -0.51
C SER A 13 5.26 -8.51 -1.29
N LEU A 14 6.25 -7.62 -1.22
CA LEU A 14 6.20 -6.37 -1.97
C LEU A 14 6.34 -6.62 -3.47
N LYS A 15 7.08 -7.67 -3.84
CA LYS A 15 7.22 -8.06 -5.23
C LYS A 15 5.87 -8.47 -5.82
N ASP A 16 5.10 -9.26 -5.08
CA ASP A 16 3.76 -9.69 -5.51
C ASP A 16 2.84 -8.48 -5.67
N LEU A 17 2.91 -7.54 -4.74
CA LEU A 17 2.13 -6.31 -4.85
C LEU A 17 2.51 -5.52 -6.09
N ALA A 18 3.82 -5.40 -6.37
CA ALA A 18 4.28 -4.68 -7.55
C ALA A 18 3.74 -5.31 -8.84
N GLU A 19 3.72 -6.64 -8.90
CA GLU A 19 3.17 -7.34 -10.05
C GLU A 19 1.69 -7.03 -10.24
N LYS A 20 0.94 -7.02 -9.15
CA LYS A 20 -0.50 -6.72 -9.19
C LYS A 20 -0.77 -5.28 -9.60
N LEU A 21 0.13 -4.37 -9.25
CA LEU A 21 0.01 -2.95 -9.61
C LEU A 21 0.63 -2.65 -10.97
N GLU A 22 1.29 -3.63 -11.58
CA GLU A 22 1.96 -3.50 -12.88
C GLU A 22 3.07 -2.44 -12.84
N ILE A 23 3.82 -2.43 -11.72
CA ILE A 23 4.96 -1.52 -11.54
C ILE A 23 6.18 -2.34 -11.10
N THR A 24 7.35 -1.69 -11.10
CA THR A 24 8.57 -2.39 -10.69
C THR A 24 8.60 -2.58 -9.17
N PRO A 25 9.24 -3.67 -8.68
CA PRO A 25 9.40 -3.85 -7.24
C PRO A 25 10.11 -2.69 -6.56
N ASN A 26 11.08 -2.05 -7.21
CA ASN A 26 11.77 -0.90 -6.65
C ASN A 26 10.82 0.25 -6.35
N ALA A 27 9.81 0.45 -7.20
CA ALA A 27 8.82 1.49 -6.96
C ALA A 27 8.07 1.26 -5.65
N VAL A 28 7.81 0.00 -5.31
CA VAL A 28 7.14 -0.34 -4.06
C VAL A 28 8.09 -0.25 -2.88
N TYR A 29 9.34 -0.67 -3.06
CA TYR A 29 10.33 -0.65 -1.98
C TYR A 29 10.56 0.75 -1.42
N VAL A 30 10.53 1.78 -2.27
CA VAL A 30 10.74 3.15 -1.80
C VAL A 30 9.59 3.63 -0.91
N TRP A 31 8.44 2.97 -0.93
CA TRP A 31 7.33 3.32 -0.05
C TRP A 31 7.65 3.03 1.42
N GLY A 32 8.63 2.17 1.68
CA GLY A 32 9.08 1.91 3.05
C GLY A 32 9.79 3.12 3.66
N ALA A 33 10.54 3.86 2.84
CA ALA A 33 11.22 5.09 3.26
C ALA A 33 10.32 6.31 3.07
N ASN A 34 9.49 6.29 2.03
CA ASN A 34 8.52 7.33 1.73
C ASN A 34 7.12 6.83 2.06
N LYS A 35 6.11 7.51 1.55
CA LYS A 35 4.72 7.12 1.79
C LYS A 35 4.12 6.56 0.52
N VAL A 36 3.06 5.75 0.68
CA VAL A 36 2.34 5.20 -0.46
C VAL A 36 1.75 6.35 -1.29
N PRO A 37 2.03 6.41 -2.62
CA PRO A 37 1.47 7.47 -3.45
C PRO A 37 -0.05 7.42 -3.49
N MET A 38 -0.67 8.59 -3.48
CA MET A 38 -2.14 8.67 -3.48
C MET A 38 -2.77 7.96 -4.68
N LYS A 39 -2.10 7.98 -5.82
CA LYS A 39 -2.66 7.38 -7.04
C LYS A 39 -2.85 5.87 -6.95
N TYR A 40 -2.18 5.21 -6.01
CA TYR A 40 -2.31 3.77 -5.85
C TYR A 40 -3.27 3.37 -4.74
N LEU A 41 -3.78 4.32 -3.95
CA LEU A 41 -4.62 3.99 -2.81
C LEU A 41 -5.90 3.26 -3.21
N SER A 42 -6.61 3.78 -4.20
CA SER A 42 -7.84 3.14 -4.67
C SER A 42 -7.57 1.75 -5.23
N LYS A 43 -6.48 1.60 -5.97
CA LYS A 43 -6.13 0.31 -6.56
C LYS A 43 -5.84 -0.73 -5.48
N ILE A 44 -5.10 -0.31 -4.43
CA ILE A 44 -4.77 -1.21 -3.33
C ILE A 44 -6.04 -1.58 -2.55
N GLU A 45 -6.94 -0.63 -2.34
CA GLU A 45 -8.22 -0.92 -1.70
C GLU A 45 -9.00 -1.97 -2.48
N GLN A 46 -9.04 -1.84 -3.80
CA GLN A 46 -9.73 -2.81 -4.66
C GLN A 46 -9.07 -4.18 -4.61
N LEU A 47 -7.75 -4.22 -4.73
CA LEU A 47 -7.01 -5.48 -4.73
C LEU A 47 -7.14 -6.22 -3.41
N SER A 48 -7.22 -5.51 -2.31
CA SER A 48 -7.35 -6.10 -0.97
C SER A 48 -8.81 -6.32 -0.57
N GLU A 49 -9.77 -5.97 -1.42
CA GLU A 49 -11.20 -6.03 -1.12
C GLU A 49 -11.53 -5.28 0.16
N LEU A 50 -10.93 -4.09 0.29
CA LEU A 50 -11.09 -3.18 1.43
C LEU A 50 -10.56 -3.72 2.77
N ARG A 51 -9.76 -4.81 2.74
CA ARG A 51 -9.07 -5.25 3.95
C ARG A 51 -7.99 -4.24 4.35
N LEU A 52 -7.46 -3.49 3.37
CA LEU A 52 -6.60 -2.34 3.61
C LEU A 52 -7.32 -1.10 3.11
N THR A 53 -7.41 -0.08 3.95
CA THR A 53 -8.10 1.15 3.61
C THR A 53 -7.09 2.29 3.47
N ARG A 54 -7.51 3.37 2.81
CA ARG A 54 -6.65 4.52 2.65
C ARG A 54 -6.26 5.14 3.98
N GLU A 55 -7.13 5.04 4.99
CA GLU A 55 -6.82 5.52 6.33
C GLU A 55 -5.67 4.74 6.95
N GLN A 56 -5.59 3.45 6.68
CA GLN A 56 -4.50 2.62 7.18
C GLN A 56 -3.21 2.85 6.39
N LEU A 57 -3.33 3.13 5.09
CA LEU A 57 -2.16 3.31 4.22
C LEU A 57 -1.57 4.73 4.29
N ARG A 58 -2.42 5.73 4.47
CA ARG A 58 -2.00 7.13 4.55
C ARG A 58 -2.72 7.82 5.70
N PRO A 59 -2.44 7.42 6.96
CA PRO A 59 -3.10 8.05 8.12
C PRO A 59 -2.78 9.53 8.24
N ASP A 60 -1.68 9.99 7.65
CA ASP A 60 -1.34 11.41 7.64
C ASP A 60 -2.33 12.24 6.83
N LEU A 61 -2.99 11.64 5.83
CA LEU A 61 -3.95 12.33 4.98
C LEU A 61 -5.40 12.06 5.36
N PHE A 62 -5.70 10.87 5.86
CA PHE A 62 -7.06 10.39 6.06
C PHE A 62 -7.34 10.00 7.51
N GLN A 63 -6.52 10.46 8.42
CA GLN A 63 -6.70 10.14 9.84
C GLN A 63 -8.01 10.72 10.36
N LYS A 64 -8.74 9.88 11.08
CA LYS A 64 -9.94 10.31 11.78
C LYS A 64 -9.60 10.66 13.21
N ASP A 65 -10.18 11.74 13.70
CA ASP A 65 -10.02 12.14 15.09
C ASP A 65 -10.91 11.30 16.00
#